data_fcf1256fe23fee0c916bda0b2ee1724a
#
_entry.id   fcf1256fe23fee0c916bda0b2ee1724a
#
_cell.length_a   1.000
_cell.length_b   1.000
_cell.length_c   1.000
_cell.angle_alpha   90.00
_cell.angle_beta   90.00
_cell.angle_gamma   90.00
#
_symmetry.space_group_name_H-M   'P 1'
#
loop_
_entity.id
_entity.type
_entity.pdbx_description
1 polymer ?
#
loop_
_entity_poly.entity_id
_entity_poly.type
_entity_poly.pdbx_seq_one_letter_code
_entity_poly.pdbx_strand_id
1 'polypeptide(L)'
;MDRAKSRSSITMVLLMVLSTFVGLGTPAATASEIVMTDAIEITPGGTFNDRMVAVDADSLGNTHFVWSRNTQHLYYKMLDARGEVLIDDTQISDPGAHRAWHPDIRVDHADMVHITWTDKAGQWAIMYTLLDPSLDDQSGDQTTDAAISIVGDYEVSLHQQNRDWPAIDVDSENDAHIVWQDSYEPLDMFYQQPQIYYKMLEI
;
A
#
# COMPACT_ATOMS: atom_id res chain seq x y z
N MET A 1 2.34 -43.94 -16.76
CA MET A 1 1.49 -43.50 -17.90
C MET A 1 0.96 -42.10 -17.51
N ASP A 2 1.83 -41.08 -17.69
CA ASP A 2 1.54 -39.70 -17.27
C ASP A 2 0.81 -38.96 -18.38
N ARG A 3 -0.35 -38.40 -18.05
CA ARG A 3 -1.04 -37.44 -18.94
C ARG A 3 -0.71 -36.03 -18.45
N ALA A 4 0.26 -35.41 -19.11
CA ALA A 4 0.47 -33.97 -19.01
C ALA A 4 -0.79 -33.23 -19.55
N LYS A 5 -1.45 -32.47 -18.68
CA LYS A 5 -2.51 -31.54 -19.08
C LYS A 5 -1.85 -30.27 -19.61
N SER A 6 -1.85 -30.14 -20.95
CA SER A 6 -1.55 -28.89 -21.63
C SER A 6 -2.62 -27.85 -21.27
N ARG A 7 -2.23 -26.77 -20.58
CA ARG A 7 -3.07 -25.59 -20.42
C ARG A 7 -2.89 -24.72 -21.66
N SER A 8 -3.93 -24.70 -22.48
CA SER A 8 -3.99 -23.83 -23.64
C SER A 8 -4.39 -22.40 -23.19
N SER A 9 -3.45 -21.47 -23.27
CA SER A 9 -3.74 -20.03 -23.11
C SER A 9 -4.52 -19.58 -24.34
N ILE A 10 -5.75 -19.14 -24.13
CA ILE A 10 -6.56 -18.52 -25.20
C ILE A 10 -6.22 -17.03 -25.20
N THR A 11 -5.34 -16.63 -26.10
CA THR A 11 -5.10 -15.21 -26.40
C THR A 11 -6.26 -14.72 -27.25
N MET A 12 -7.17 -13.95 -26.67
CA MET A 12 -8.26 -13.32 -27.39
C MET A 12 -7.74 -12.04 -28.04
N VAL A 13 -7.34 -12.11 -29.31
CA VAL A 13 -6.99 -10.95 -30.12
C VAL A 13 -8.29 -10.36 -30.67
N LEU A 14 -8.70 -9.20 -30.15
CA LEU A 14 -9.80 -8.43 -30.70
C LEU A 14 -9.29 -7.57 -31.87
N LEU A 15 -9.49 -8.01 -33.08
CA LEU A 15 -9.11 -7.29 -34.29
C LEU A 15 -10.19 -6.23 -34.62
N MET A 16 -9.94 -4.95 -34.32
CA MET A 16 -10.76 -3.84 -34.79
C MET A 16 -10.30 -3.46 -36.20
N VAL A 17 -11.17 -3.67 -37.20
CA VAL A 17 -10.98 -3.19 -38.57
C VAL A 17 -11.23 -1.68 -38.61
N LEU A 18 -10.17 -0.89 -38.81
CA LEU A 18 -10.27 0.55 -39.05
C LEU A 18 -10.61 0.80 -40.53
N SER A 19 -11.78 1.35 -40.77
CA SER A 19 -12.13 1.93 -42.10
C SER A 19 -11.36 3.26 -42.27
N THR A 20 -10.56 3.34 -43.34
CA THR A 20 -9.79 4.53 -43.69
C THR A 20 -10.70 5.64 -44.17
N PHE A 21 -10.83 6.70 -43.37
CA PHE A 21 -11.34 7.99 -43.86
C PHE A 21 -10.12 8.93 -43.98
N VAL A 22 -9.80 9.31 -45.23
CA VAL A 22 -8.74 10.30 -45.50
C VAL A 22 -9.33 11.68 -45.28
N GLY A 23 -9.03 12.25 -44.11
CA GLY A 23 -9.33 13.63 -43.75
C GLY A 23 -8.15 14.19 -42.95
N LEU A 24 -7.69 15.39 -43.33
CA LEU A 24 -6.53 16.12 -42.84
C LEU A 24 -6.34 16.05 -41.30
N GLY A 25 -5.34 15.36 -40.88
CA GLY A 25 -4.42 15.38 -39.82
C GLY A 25 -4.74 16.05 -38.47
N THR A 26 -5.38 15.33 -37.58
CA THR A 26 -4.96 15.33 -36.17
C THR A 26 -4.34 13.95 -35.85
N PRO A 27 -3.20 13.84 -35.14
CA PRO A 27 -2.70 12.54 -34.76
C PRO A 27 -3.79 11.86 -33.93
N ALA A 28 -4.31 10.75 -34.44
CA ALA A 28 -5.21 9.90 -33.68
C ALA A 28 -4.43 9.49 -32.40
N ALA A 29 -4.94 9.84 -31.25
CA ALA A 29 -4.43 9.27 -30.00
C ALA A 29 -4.53 7.75 -30.17
N THR A 30 -3.39 7.07 -30.20
CA THR A 30 -3.35 5.61 -30.16
C THR A 30 -3.96 5.21 -28.83
N ALA A 31 -5.11 4.54 -28.87
CA ALA A 31 -5.68 3.97 -27.67
C ALA A 31 -4.61 3.01 -27.09
N SER A 32 -4.17 3.28 -25.87
CA SER A 32 -3.27 2.37 -25.18
C SER A 32 -4.02 1.05 -24.99
N GLU A 33 -3.42 -0.04 -25.43
CA GLU A 33 -3.96 -1.37 -25.17
C GLU A 33 -3.84 -1.66 -23.68
N ILE A 34 -4.95 -2.03 -23.04
CA ILE A 34 -4.95 -2.49 -21.65
C ILE A 34 -4.62 -3.99 -21.68
N VAL A 35 -3.42 -4.33 -21.22
CA VAL A 35 -2.99 -5.72 -21.03
C VAL A 35 -3.25 -6.10 -19.57
N MET A 36 -4.04 -7.15 -19.37
CA MET A 36 -4.28 -7.72 -18.03
C MET A 36 -3.42 -8.98 -17.85
N THR A 37 -2.72 -9.04 -16.72
CA THR A 37 -2.00 -10.25 -16.29
C THR A 37 -2.92 -11.14 -15.44
N ASP A 38 -2.54 -12.39 -15.25
CA ASP A 38 -3.21 -13.27 -14.30
C ASP A 38 -2.99 -12.73 -12.86
N ALA A 39 -4.01 -12.91 -12.00
CA ALA A 39 -3.86 -12.57 -10.59
C ALA A 39 -2.87 -13.52 -9.91
N ILE A 40 -2.01 -12.95 -9.08
CA ILE A 40 -1.06 -13.69 -8.24
C ILE A 40 -1.43 -13.53 -6.77
N GLU A 41 -1.15 -14.56 -5.98
CA GLU A 41 -1.32 -14.52 -4.53
C GLU A 41 -0.11 -13.80 -3.91
N ILE A 42 -0.37 -12.74 -3.13
CA ILE A 42 0.69 -11.92 -2.52
C ILE A 42 1.06 -12.44 -1.14
N THR A 43 0.08 -12.89 -0.35
CA THR A 43 0.30 -13.42 1.00
C THR A 43 0.30 -14.95 0.97
N PRO A 44 1.11 -15.63 1.82
CA PRO A 44 1.07 -17.09 1.88
C PRO A 44 -0.29 -17.56 2.37
N GLY A 45 -0.91 -18.47 1.63
CA GLY A 45 -2.14 -19.13 2.05
C GLY A 45 -1.94 -19.83 3.39
N GLY A 46 -2.89 -19.70 4.32
CA GLY A 46 -2.74 -20.37 5.61
C GLY A 46 -3.67 -19.87 6.71
N THR A 47 -3.14 -19.86 7.93
CA THR A 47 -3.90 -19.55 9.16
C THR A 47 -3.99 -18.05 9.49
N PHE A 48 -3.29 -17.20 8.74
CA PHE A 48 -3.28 -15.78 8.97
C PHE A 48 -4.52 -15.09 8.38
N ASN A 49 -4.97 -14.05 9.05
CA ASN A 49 -6.07 -13.23 8.60
C ASN A 49 -5.50 -11.91 8.05
N ASP A 50 -5.04 -11.95 6.80
CA ASP A 50 -4.48 -10.81 6.08
C ASP A 50 -5.60 -9.99 5.43
N ARG A 51 -5.63 -8.68 5.67
CA ARG A 51 -6.70 -7.79 5.23
C ARG A 51 -6.25 -6.34 5.15
N MET A 52 -7.11 -5.48 4.59
CA MET A 52 -6.90 -4.04 4.53
C MET A 52 -5.57 -3.70 3.84
N VAL A 53 -5.37 -4.26 2.64
CA VAL A 53 -4.16 -4.04 1.84
C VAL A 53 -4.20 -2.67 1.17
N ALA A 54 -3.04 -2.00 1.13
CA ALA A 54 -2.76 -0.87 0.27
C ALA A 54 -1.52 -1.15 -0.57
N VAL A 55 -1.38 -0.44 -1.69
CA VAL A 55 -0.34 -0.66 -2.69
C VAL A 55 0.07 0.64 -3.35
N ASP A 56 1.37 0.78 -3.61
CA ASP A 56 1.93 1.82 -4.47
C ASP A 56 3.16 1.28 -5.24
N ALA A 57 3.70 2.05 -6.17
CA ALA A 57 4.83 1.65 -6.99
C ALA A 57 5.94 2.70 -6.96
N ASP A 58 7.21 2.24 -6.97
CA ASP A 58 8.38 3.09 -7.02
C ASP A 58 8.77 3.52 -8.45
N SER A 59 9.83 4.31 -8.57
CA SER A 59 10.33 4.84 -9.85
C SER A 59 10.90 3.75 -10.78
N LEU A 60 11.25 2.57 -10.25
CA LEU A 60 11.76 1.42 -10.98
C LEU A 60 10.66 0.48 -11.44
N GLY A 61 9.40 0.74 -11.02
CA GLY A 61 8.24 -0.09 -11.28
C GLY A 61 8.13 -1.30 -10.34
N ASN A 62 8.86 -1.32 -9.24
CA ASN A 62 8.60 -2.27 -8.17
C ASN A 62 7.29 -1.92 -7.47
N THR A 63 6.63 -2.92 -6.92
CA THR A 63 5.33 -2.77 -6.26
C THR A 63 5.46 -3.05 -4.78
N HIS A 64 5.02 -2.10 -3.97
CA HIS A 64 5.08 -2.11 -2.52
C HIS A 64 3.70 -2.40 -1.96
N PHE A 65 3.59 -3.36 -1.07
CA PHE A 65 2.35 -3.76 -0.43
C PHE A 65 2.46 -3.59 1.09
N VAL A 66 1.41 -3.06 1.70
CA VAL A 66 1.24 -3.05 3.14
C VAL A 66 -0.12 -3.59 3.51
N TRP A 67 -0.22 -4.40 4.55
CA TRP A 67 -1.50 -4.95 5.03
C TRP A 67 -1.49 -5.19 6.53
N SER A 68 -2.67 -5.35 7.07
CA SER A 68 -2.87 -5.76 8.46
C SER A 68 -2.97 -7.28 8.56
N ARG A 69 -2.09 -7.90 9.36
CA ARG A 69 -2.13 -9.33 9.68
C ARG A 69 -2.75 -9.56 11.06
N ASN A 70 -3.80 -10.38 11.09
CA ASN A 70 -4.58 -10.69 12.30
C ASN A 70 -5.18 -9.45 12.99
N THR A 71 -5.28 -8.30 12.29
CA THR A 71 -5.66 -6.99 12.87
C THR A 71 -4.77 -6.54 14.04
N GLN A 72 -3.53 -6.96 14.07
CA GLN A 72 -2.56 -6.66 15.13
C GLN A 72 -1.35 -5.91 14.59
N HIS A 73 -0.72 -6.41 13.54
CA HIS A 73 0.54 -5.89 13.03
C HIS A 73 0.45 -5.52 11.56
N LEU A 74 1.26 -4.54 11.16
CA LEU A 74 1.51 -4.25 9.76
C LEU A 74 2.59 -5.18 9.22
N TYR A 75 2.32 -5.69 8.03
CA TYR A 75 3.27 -6.42 7.21
C TYR A 75 3.49 -5.69 5.91
N TYR A 76 4.70 -5.79 5.42
CA TYR A 76 5.15 -5.19 4.19
C TYR A 76 5.76 -6.25 3.27
N LYS A 77 5.66 -6.03 1.96
CA LYS A 77 6.27 -6.86 0.92
C LYS A 77 6.57 -6.00 -0.30
N MET A 78 7.64 -6.35 -1.02
CA MET A 78 8.01 -5.69 -2.25
C MET A 78 8.24 -6.72 -3.35
N LEU A 79 7.67 -6.46 -4.53
CA LEU A 79 7.89 -7.24 -5.74
C LEU A 79 8.58 -6.37 -6.79
N ASP A 80 9.42 -6.99 -7.62
CA ASP A 80 9.94 -6.31 -8.80
C ASP A 80 8.87 -6.14 -9.89
N ALA A 81 9.21 -5.41 -10.96
CA ALA A 81 8.33 -5.17 -12.10
C ALA A 81 7.89 -6.46 -12.85
N ARG A 82 8.46 -7.62 -12.53
CA ARG A 82 8.10 -8.93 -13.10
C ARG A 82 7.24 -9.75 -12.14
N GLY A 83 7.04 -9.26 -10.90
CA GLY A 83 6.34 -9.96 -9.84
C GLY A 83 7.20 -10.92 -9.02
N GLU A 84 8.55 -10.83 -9.15
CA GLU A 84 9.48 -11.59 -8.30
C GLU A 84 9.63 -10.88 -6.95
N VAL A 85 9.75 -11.67 -5.88
CA VAL A 85 9.87 -11.14 -4.52
C VAL A 85 11.24 -10.50 -4.32
N LEU A 86 11.27 -9.21 -3.98
CA LEU A 86 12.46 -8.49 -3.54
C LEU A 86 12.54 -8.47 -2.00
N ILE A 87 11.44 -8.16 -1.34
CA ILE A 87 11.31 -8.20 0.12
C ILE A 87 10.11 -9.08 0.44
N ASP A 88 10.32 -10.13 1.24
CA ASP A 88 9.24 -11.05 1.62
C ASP A 88 8.42 -10.50 2.80
N ASP A 89 7.36 -11.20 3.17
CA ASP A 89 6.44 -10.81 4.25
C ASP A 89 7.19 -10.42 5.53
N THR A 90 7.31 -9.13 5.77
CA THR A 90 8.06 -8.57 6.91
C THR A 90 7.15 -7.75 7.79
N GLN A 91 7.19 -8.00 9.10
CA GLN A 91 6.50 -7.15 10.06
C GLN A 91 7.25 -5.82 10.21
N ILE A 92 6.54 -4.72 9.97
CA ILE A 92 7.11 -3.37 10.02
C ILE A 92 6.61 -2.53 11.20
N SER A 93 5.49 -2.90 11.82
CA SER A 93 5.05 -2.25 13.07
C SER A 93 5.77 -2.82 14.28
N ASP A 94 5.94 -1.99 15.33
CA ASP A 94 6.49 -2.42 16.60
C ASP A 94 5.78 -3.72 17.09
N PRO A 95 6.50 -4.73 17.57
CA PRO A 95 5.93 -5.95 18.13
C PRO A 95 5.11 -5.75 19.42
N GLY A 96 4.98 -4.52 19.92
CA GLY A 96 4.10 -4.18 21.05
C GLY A 96 2.63 -4.50 20.79
N ALA A 97 1.76 -4.20 21.74
CA ALA A 97 0.32 -4.49 21.65
C ALA A 97 -0.39 -3.46 20.73
N HIS A 98 -0.13 -3.51 19.46
CA HIS A 98 -0.80 -2.68 18.46
C HIS A 98 -2.03 -3.38 17.88
N ARG A 99 -2.95 -2.59 17.34
CA ARG A 99 -4.06 -3.05 16.51
C ARG A 99 -4.08 -2.24 15.23
N ALA A 100 -3.25 -2.65 14.27
CA ALA A 100 -3.08 -1.97 13.01
C ALA A 100 -4.29 -2.18 12.09
N TRP A 101 -4.97 -1.08 11.75
CA TRP A 101 -6.16 -1.04 10.89
C TRP A 101 -6.00 0.02 9.81
N HIS A 102 -6.60 -0.24 8.65
CA HIS A 102 -6.71 0.70 7.53
C HIS A 102 -5.36 1.35 7.17
N PRO A 103 -4.31 0.57 6.89
CA PRO A 103 -3.08 1.15 6.38
C PRO A 103 -3.29 1.78 5.02
N ASP A 104 -2.53 2.85 4.75
CA ASP A 104 -2.36 3.42 3.42
C ASP A 104 -0.87 3.68 3.17
N ILE A 105 -0.45 3.68 1.90
CA ILE A 105 0.95 3.72 1.49
C ILE A 105 1.15 4.69 0.34
N ARG A 106 2.28 5.41 0.34
CA ARG A 106 2.81 6.17 -0.80
C ARG A 106 4.31 5.99 -0.89
N VAL A 107 4.80 5.94 -2.11
CA VAL A 107 6.22 5.97 -2.43
C VAL A 107 6.56 7.35 -2.97
N ASP A 108 7.57 7.99 -2.42
CA ASP A 108 8.01 9.32 -2.82
C ASP A 108 8.98 9.30 -4.02
N HIS A 109 9.43 10.48 -4.45
CA HIS A 109 10.36 10.63 -5.57
C HIS A 109 11.79 10.13 -5.29
N ALA A 110 12.11 9.85 -4.02
CA ALA A 110 13.36 9.25 -3.59
C ALA A 110 13.23 7.73 -3.36
N ASP A 111 12.08 7.14 -3.75
CA ASP A 111 11.71 5.75 -3.55
C ASP A 111 11.60 5.35 -2.06
N MET A 112 11.40 6.34 -1.18
CA MET A 112 11.09 6.11 0.22
C MET A 112 9.61 5.77 0.39
N VAL A 113 9.29 4.91 1.35
CA VAL A 113 7.94 4.37 1.54
C VAL A 113 7.28 4.97 2.78
N HIS A 114 6.27 5.79 2.56
CA HIS A 114 5.47 6.44 3.59
C HIS A 114 4.24 5.58 3.89
N ILE A 115 4.03 5.25 5.16
CA ILE A 115 2.89 4.42 5.59
C ILE A 115 2.17 5.10 6.74
N THR A 116 0.85 5.15 6.65
CA THR A 116 -0.04 5.59 7.74
C THR A 116 -1.05 4.51 8.08
N TRP A 117 -1.48 4.43 9.34
CA TRP A 117 -2.52 3.49 9.77
C TRP A 117 -3.24 3.98 11.02
N THR A 118 -4.35 3.32 11.34
CA THR A 118 -5.02 3.49 12.63
C THR A 118 -4.50 2.45 13.62
N ASP A 119 -3.96 2.88 14.75
CA ASP A 119 -3.74 1.99 15.91
C ASP A 119 -4.97 2.01 16.83
N LYS A 120 -5.58 0.85 17.00
CA LYS A 120 -6.76 0.65 17.87
C LYS A 120 -6.42 0.02 19.23
N ALA A 121 -5.16 -0.03 19.62
CA ALA A 121 -4.72 -0.47 20.94
C ALA A 121 -4.93 0.64 21.97
N GLY A 122 -6.08 0.69 22.60
CA GLY A 122 -6.42 1.74 23.54
C GLY A 122 -7.26 2.84 22.93
N GLN A 123 -6.81 4.08 23.03
CA GLN A 123 -7.43 5.20 22.29
C GLN A 123 -6.91 5.17 20.84
N TRP A 124 -7.81 5.20 19.90
CA TRP A 124 -7.44 5.09 18.49
C TRP A 124 -6.58 6.27 18.06
N ALA A 125 -5.45 5.98 17.48
CA ALA A 125 -4.48 6.97 17.02
C ALA A 125 -4.16 6.78 15.54
N ILE A 126 -3.86 7.87 14.84
CA ILE A 126 -3.28 7.82 13.51
C ILE A 126 -1.77 7.77 13.67
N MET A 127 -1.18 6.75 13.11
CA MET A 127 0.25 6.46 13.16
C MET A 127 0.88 6.67 11.79
N TYR A 128 2.18 6.88 11.78
CA TYR A 128 3.00 7.04 10.59
C TYR A 128 4.35 6.37 10.78
N THR A 129 4.89 5.79 9.72
CA THR A 129 6.29 5.33 9.61
C THR A 129 6.84 5.63 8.23
N LEU A 130 8.15 5.81 8.15
CA LEU A 130 8.91 5.97 6.92
C LEU A 130 9.90 4.81 6.79
N LEU A 131 9.90 4.12 5.66
CA LEU A 131 10.80 3.01 5.37
C LEU A 131 11.74 3.37 4.23
N ASP A 132 12.99 2.88 4.31
CA ASP A 132 13.92 2.82 3.18
C ASP A 132 14.07 1.36 2.73
N PRO A 133 13.42 0.95 1.64
CA PRO A 133 13.51 -0.42 1.16
C PRO A 133 14.86 -0.75 0.52
N SER A 134 15.73 0.26 0.25
CA SER A 134 17.07 0.06 -0.32
C SER A 134 18.07 -0.46 0.71
N LEU A 135 17.78 -0.29 1.98
CA LEU A 135 18.63 -0.71 3.10
C LEU A 135 18.41 -2.17 3.52
N ASP A 136 17.57 -2.90 2.76
CA ASP A 136 17.49 -4.35 2.95
C ASP A 136 18.88 -4.97 2.82
N ASP A 137 19.33 -5.61 3.89
CA ASP A 137 20.63 -6.27 3.91
C ASP A 137 20.62 -7.50 2.99
N GLN A 138 21.14 -7.32 1.79
CA GLN A 138 21.40 -8.39 0.81
C GLN A 138 22.35 -9.48 1.34
N SER A 139 22.68 -9.50 2.64
CA SER A 139 23.66 -10.43 3.24
C SER A 139 23.22 -11.89 3.22
N GLY A 140 21.97 -12.16 2.91
CA GLY A 140 21.40 -13.51 2.88
C GLY A 140 21.22 -14.14 4.26
N ASP A 141 21.40 -13.38 5.33
CA ASP A 141 21.01 -13.79 6.67
C ASP A 141 19.51 -13.54 6.86
N GLN A 142 18.73 -14.60 6.79
CA GLN A 142 17.26 -14.64 6.94
C GLN A 142 16.75 -14.12 8.31
N THR A 143 17.59 -13.49 9.11
CA THR A 143 17.27 -13.12 10.50
C THR A 143 17.09 -11.63 10.73
N THR A 144 17.30 -10.77 9.74
CA THR A 144 17.16 -9.31 9.89
C THR A 144 16.46 -8.71 8.67
N ASP A 145 15.25 -8.63 8.73
CA ASP A 145 14.40 -7.45 8.71
C ASP A 145 14.66 -6.51 7.55
N ALA A 146 13.99 -6.82 6.47
CA ALA A 146 13.59 -6.02 5.34
C ALA A 146 13.24 -4.59 5.75
N ALA A 147 13.37 -3.68 4.82
CA ALA A 147 12.97 -2.28 4.90
C ALA A 147 13.19 -1.63 6.28
N ILE A 148 14.31 -0.98 6.44
CA ILE A 148 14.66 -0.33 7.72
C ILE A 148 13.72 0.87 7.92
N SER A 149 12.99 0.86 9.03
CA SER A 149 12.23 2.04 9.46
C SER A 149 13.20 3.17 9.79
N ILE A 150 13.13 4.26 9.04
CA ILE A 150 13.91 5.48 9.30
C ILE A 150 13.24 6.29 10.40
N VAL A 151 11.91 6.37 10.35
CA VAL A 151 11.08 6.96 11.40
C VAL A 151 10.24 5.83 11.95
N GLY A 152 10.46 5.45 13.21
CA GLY A 152 9.63 4.46 13.90
C GLY A 152 8.19 4.94 14.05
N ASP A 153 7.34 4.10 14.61
CA ASP A 153 5.91 4.37 14.79
C ASP A 153 5.67 5.72 15.49
N TYR A 154 5.28 6.72 14.71
CA TYR A 154 5.04 8.08 15.16
C TYR A 154 3.55 8.38 15.21
N GLU A 155 3.04 8.87 16.35
CA GLU A 155 1.65 9.29 16.45
C GLU A 155 1.45 10.66 15.79
N VAL A 156 0.67 10.69 14.71
CA VAL A 156 0.31 11.90 13.96
C VAL A 156 -0.77 12.70 14.66
N SER A 157 -1.72 12.01 15.25
CA SER A 157 -2.91 12.60 15.87
C SER A 157 -2.70 12.91 17.35
N LEU A 158 -2.80 14.17 17.74
CA LEU A 158 -2.42 14.64 19.08
C LEU A 158 -3.57 14.65 20.12
N HIS A 159 -4.73 14.06 19.89
CA HIS A 159 -5.85 14.13 20.85
C HIS A 159 -6.68 12.84 20.95
N GLN A 160 -7.32 12.68 22.09
CA GLN A 160 -7.99 11.51 22.63
C GLN A 160 -9.38 11.26 22.04
N GLN A 161 -9.49 10.69 20.83
CA GLN A 161 -10.81 10.32 20.28
C GLN A 161 -10.68 9.15 19.26
N ASN A 162 -11.80 8.59 18.82
CA ASN A 162 -11.87 7.49 17.87
C ASN A 162 -11.50 7.97 16.46
N ARG A 163 -10.23 7.91 16.12
CA ARG A 163 -9.67 8.30 14.82
C ARG A 163 -9.54 7.06 13.95
N ASP A 164 -9.93 7.19 12.69
CA ASP A 164 -9.92 6.06 11.77
C ASP A 164 -9.78 6.51 10.32
N TRP A 165 -9.49 5.55 9.44
CA TRP A 165 -9.48 5.72 8.00
C TRP A 165 -8.49 6.79 7.53
N PRO A 166 -7.21 6.68 7.88
CA PRO A 166 -6.22 7.59 7.34
C PRO A 166 -6.04 7.34 5.84
N ALA A 167 -5.66 8.41 5.15
CA ALA A 167 -5.13 8.34 3.79
C ALA A 167 -3.91 9.25 3.70
N ILE A 168 -2.94 8.85 2.88
CA ILE A 168 -1.67 9.56 2.72
C ILE A 168 -1.42 9.87 1.24
N ASP A 169 -0.82 11.03 1.00
CA ASP A 169 -0.22 11.38 -0.28
C ASP A 169 1.12 12.10 -0.03
N VAL A 170 1.98 12.17 -1.03
CA VAL A 170 3.29 12.80 -0.94
C VAL A 170 3.44 13.80 -2.05
N ASP A 171 3.95 14.99 -1.74
CA ASP A 171 4.14 16.05 -2.72
C ASP A 171 5.51 15.97 -3.42
N SER A 172 5.79 16.95 -4.28
CA SER A 172 7.05 17.02 -5.03
C SER A 172 8.29 17.36 -4.19
N GLU A 173 8.10 17.76 -2.95
CA GLU A 173 9.16 18.07 -1.97
C GLU A 173 9.40 16.88 -1.03
N ASN A 174 8.66 15.79 -1.23
CA ASN A 174 8.59 14.56 -0.43
C ASN A 174 7.93 14.76 0.94
N ASP A 175 7.17 15.83 1.14
CA ASP A 175 6.41 16.03 2.35
C ASP A 175 5.16 15.16 2.36
N ALA A 176 4.87 14.52 3.50
CA ALA A 176 3.72 13.64 3.63
C ALA A 176 2.47 14.38 4.07
N HIS A 177 1.39 14.24 3.30
CA HIS A 177 0.07 14.81 3.54
C HIS A 177 -0.89 13.74 4.04
N ILE A 178 -1.28 13.80 5.32
CA ILE A 178 -2.13 12.80 5.96
C ILE A 178 -3.49 13.41 6.29
N VAL A 179 -4.55 12.71 5.90
CA VAL A 179 -5.93 13.05 6.26
C VAL A 179 -6.57 11.88 7.00
N TRP A 180 -7.49 12.14 7.91
CA TRP A 180 -8.22 11.11 8.62
C TRP A 180 -9.58 11.58 9.08
N GLN A 181 -10.43 10.62 9.43
CA GLN A 181 -11.71 10.87 10.07
C GLN A 181 -11.56 10.80 11.58
N ASP A 182 -12.09 11.79 12.29
CA ASP A 182 -12.20 11.79 13.74
C ASP A 182 -13.69 11.79 14.13
N SER A 183 -14.09 10.78 14.90
CA SER A 183 -15.45 10.70 15.44
C SER A 183 -15.44 11.28 16.85
N TYR A 184 -15.62 12.59 16.97
CA TYR A 184 -15.82 13.22 18.26
C TYR A 184 -17.12 12.69 18.88
N GLU A 185 -17.03 12.03 20.05
CA GLU A 185 -18.20 11.73 20.90
C GLU A 185 -18.35 12.85 21.93
N PRO A 186 -19.12 13.92 21.68
CA PRO A 186 -19.67 14.68 22.79
C PRO A 186 -20.63 13.78 23.55
N LEU A 187 -20.75 13.98 24.86
CA LEU A 187 -21.62 13.23 25.78
C LEU A 187 -23.12 13.18 25.36
N ASP A 188 -23.45 13.74 24.21
CA ASP A 188 -24.79 13.79 23.65
C ASP A 188 -24.92 12.79 22.49
N MET A 189 -25.47 11.62 22.77
CA MET A 189 -25.51 10.44 21.90
C MET A 189 -26.27 10.59 20.58
N PHE A 190 -26.76 11.78 20.21
CA PHE A 190 -27.67 11.93 19.08
C PHE A 190 -27.08 12.54 17.80
N TYR A 191 -25.88 13.11 17.82
CA TYR A 191 -25.30 13.76 16.64
C TYR A 191 -23.77 13.57 16.59
N GLN A 192 -23.32 12.35 16.30
CA GLN A 192 -21.93 12.11 15.93
C GLN A 192 -21.76 12.48 14.46
N GLN A 193 -21.20 13.65 14.19
CA GLN A 193 -20.77 14.00 12.84
C GLN A 193 -19.25 13.84 12.77
N PRO A 194 -18.73 12.86 12.03
CA PRO A 194 -17.29 12.72 11.83
C PRO A 194 -16.75 13.98 11.16
N GLN A 195 -15.58 14.42 11.60
CA GLN A 195 -14.84 15.53 11.02
C GLN A 195 -13.61 15.01 10.30
N ILE A 196 -13.19 15.69 9.26
CA ILE A 196 -11.97 15.38 8.53
C ILE A 196 -10.86 16.29 9.06
N TYR A 197 -9.76 15.67 9.41
CA TYR A 197 -8.53 16.33 9.85
C TYR A 197 -7.43 16.13 8.82
N TYR A 198 -6.49 17.05 8.82
CA TYR A 198 -5.34 17.07 7.94
C TYR A 198 -4.09 17.44 8.72
N LYS A 199 -2.96 16.82 8.36
CA LYS A 199 -1.63 17.19 8.83
C LYS A 199 -0.59 16.94 7.74
N MET A 200 0.37 17.84 7.62
CA MET A 200 1.56 17.69 6.82
C MET A 200 2.74 17.35 7.73
N LEU A 201 3.60 16.46 7.28
CA LEU A 201 4.89 16.13 7.89
C LEU A 201 5.97 16.54 6.90
N GLU A 202 6.81 17.49 7.29
CA GLU A 202 8.03 17.87 6.56
C GLU A 202 9.11 16.82 6.88
N ILE A 203 9.78 16.25 5.83
CA ILE A 203 10.71 15.12 5.95
C ILE A 203 12.08 15.47 5.41
#